data_a9e292cd92d9941ffae837bc78ed6e0a
#
_entry.id   a9e292cd92d9941ffae837bc78ed6e0a
#
_cell.length_a   1.000
_cell.length_b   1.000
_cell.length_c   1.000
_cell.angle_alpha   90.00
_cell.angle_beta   90.00
_cell.angle_gamma   90.00
#
_symmetry.space_group_name_H-M   'P 1'
#
loop_
_entity.id
_entity.type
_entity.pdbx_description
1 polymer ?
#
loop_
_entity_poly.entity_id
_entity_poly.type
_entity_poly.pdbx_seq_one_letter_code
_entity_poly.pdbx_strand_id
1 'polypeptide(L)'
;MPPRNHKNWLAEPNVESVSSEIYSSQKIFDEEIESIFSKVWVPVCHISEMYNELDYRTSQIAGHNIIVYNTGDGVRAYRNYGSWAPTGTLQAPIVTVEPQLYCEVKHGGMVWVTLDPNPTMDVAQWTAGAFDCIADAIDTEELEIFHYHKAIIPTNFKLWHDTNSEFYHDFMHYFNRVTGFNDEYFARKNIPFDNGHVNVSSFTVNYTEFDKEGDRGELSFPNLPPNQWYMVDLFPGFNFNLRGSAYRSDSVTPLGPNSVLIEFRGYGLRKDTPEERHTRIKHHNTIWGPFGRNLHEDLLGVTGQGASMAPGTENRHILHGRHENSTIHDEVGMRHYYTEWGKYLDVDPYSHAA
;
A
#
# COMPACT_ATOMS: atom_id res chain seq x y z
N MET A 1 -7.44 22.10 33.93
CA MET A 1 -7.76 22.74 32.65
C MET A 1 -9.27 22.72 32.52
N PRO A 2 -9.95 23.81 32.08
CA PRO A 2 -11.36 23.72 31.77
C PRO A 2 -11.58 22.68 30.65
N PRO A 3 -12.71 21.94 30.66
CA PRO A 3 -13.00 21.01 29.58
C PRO A 3 -13.02 21.76 28.23
N ARG A 4 -12.21 21.34 27.31
CA ARG A 4 -12.20 21.90 25.96
C ARG A 4 -13.55 21.58 25.31
N ASN A 5 -14.25 22.62 24.85
CA ASN A 5 -15.51 22.43 24.16
C ASN A 5 -15.21 21.84 22.77
N HIS A 6 -15.48 20.55 22.58
CA HIS A 6 -15.22 19.83 21.32
C HIS A 6 -15.89 20.49 20.09
N LYS A 7 -17.01 21.21 20.29
CA LYS A 7 -17.64 21.96 19.19
C LYS A 7 -16.77 23.07 18.60
N ASN A 8 -15.82 23.60 19.35
CA ASN A 8 -14.94 24.66 18.86
C ASN A 8 -13.76 24.11 18.02
N TRP A 9 -13.45 22.83 18.14
CA TRP A 9 -12.36 22.24 17.36
C TRP A 9 -12.71 22.09 15.88
N LEU A 10 -13.95 21.73 15.58
CA LEU A 10 -14.45 21.58 14.21
C LEU A 10 -14.68 22.92 13.50
N ALA A 11 -14.71 24.00 14.25
CA ALA A 11 -14.90 25.36 13.74
C ALA A 11 -13.58 26.13 13.56
N GLU A 12 -12.42 25.50 13.87
CA GLU A 12 -11.13 26.17 13.66
C GLU A 12 -10.81 26.21 12.15
N PRO A 13 -10.42 27.38 11.62
CA PRO A 13 -9.88 27.43 10.25
C PRO A 13 -8.63 26.55 10.17
N ASN A 14 -8.40 25.89 9.05
CA ASN A 14 -7.28 24.99 8.78
C ASN A 14 -7.36 23.60 9.44
N VAL A 15 -8.52 23.16 9.91
CA VAL A 15 -8.76 21.79 10.33
C VAL A 15 -9.72 21.13 9.36
N GLU A 16 -9.28 20.07 8.72
CA GLU A 16 -10.13 19.22 7.87
C GLU A 16 -10.48 17.93 8.62
N SER A 17 -11.70 17.48 8.44
CA SER A 17 -12.17 16.25 9.05
C SER A 17 -13.15 15.53 8.15
N VAL A 18 -13.20 14.22 8.26
CA VAL A 18 -14.15 13.37 7.55
C VAL A 18 -15.10 12.70 8.55
N SER A 19 -16.30 12.35 8.09
CA SER A 19 -17.20 11.52 8.88
C SER A 19 -16.63 10.09 9.01
N SER A 20 -16.69 9.50 10.19
CA SER A 20 -16.33 8.08 10.38
C SER A 20 -17.22 7.13 9.57
N GLU A 21 -18.35 7.61 9.05
CA GLU A 21 -19.25 6.84 8.17
C GLU A 21 -18.54 6.35 6.90
N ILE A 22 -17.54 7.08 6.40
CA ILE A 22 -16.77 6.66 5.23
C ILE A 22 -16.07 5.32 5.43
N TYR A 23 -15.79 4.93 6.68
CA TYR A 23 -15.14 3.66 7.02
C TYR A 23 -16.12 2.53 7.34
N SER A 24 -17.41 2.82 7.54
CA SER A 24 -18.36 1.84 8.06
C SER A 24 -19.62 1.65 7.21
N SER A 25 -19.92 2.56 6.29
CA SER A 25 -21.11 2.50 5.44
C SER A 25 -20.97 1.46 4.35
N GLN A 26 -21.91 0.51 4.28
CA GLN A 26 -21.98 -0.46 3.18
C GLN A 26 -22.23 0.24 1.84
N LYS A 27 -23.07 1.29 1.82
CA LYS A 27 -23.38 2.04 0.62
C LYS A 27 -22.12 2.70 0.04
N ILE A 28 -21.34 3.39 0.88
CA ILE A 28 -20.09 4.02 0.44
C ILE A 28 -19.09 2.96 -0.05
N PHE A 29 -18.98 1.84 0.66
CA PHE A 29 -18.14 0.73 0.23
C PHE A 29 -18.53 0.20 -1.16
N ASP A 30 -19.82 0.00 -1.41
CA ASP A 30 -20.29 -0.48 -2.72
C ASP A 30 -19.97 0.52 -3.85
N GLU A 31 -20.11 1.83 -3.57
CA GLU A 31 -19.73 2.91 -4.49
C GLU A 31 -18.22 2.93 -4.75
N GLU A 32 -17.38 2.71 -3.74
CA GLU A 32 -15.91 2.61 -3.88
C GLU A 32 -15.50 1.43 -4.77
N ILE A 33 -16.12 0.28 -4.59
CA ILE A 33 -15.87 -0.89 -5.43
C ILE A 33 -16.20 -0.60 -6.89
N GLU A 34 -17.35 0.02 -7.14
CA GLU A 34 -17.82 0.33 -8.50
C GLU A 34 -17.04 1.47 -9.14
N SER A 35 -16.78 2.56 -8.40
CA SER A 35 -16.23 3.79 -8.97
C SER A 35 -14.71 3.85 -8.92
N ILE A 36 -14.05 3.19 -7.95
CA ILE A 36 -12.61 3.24 -7.77
C ILE A 36 -11.96 1.94 -8.24
N PHE A 37 -12.18 0.83 -7.52
CA PHE A 37 -11.46 -0.43 -7.77
C PHE A 37 -11.73 -1.05 -9.13
N SER A 38 -12.88 -0.72 -9.77
CA SER A 38 -13.17 -1.14 -11.14
C SER A 38 -12.45 -0.30 -12.21
N LYS A 39 -11.81 0.80 -11.83
CA LYS A 39 -11.23 1.79 -12.76
C LYS A 39 -9.73 1.95 -12.67
N VAL A 40 -9.18 1.80 -11.48
CA VAL A 40 -7.75 2.00 -11.24
C VAL A 40 -6.91 0.80 -11.69
N TRP A 41 -5.61 1.01 -11.84
CA TRP A 41 -4.64 -0.05 -11.99
C TRP A 41 -4.35 -0.70 -10.63
N VAL A 42 -4.42 -2.03 -10.57
CA VAL A 42 -4.22 -2.83 -9.35
C VAL A 42 -3.00 -3.72 -9.50
N PRO A 43 -2.00 -3.66 -8.61
CA PRO A 43 -0.86 -4.56 -8.61
C PRO A 43 -1.29 -5.93 -8.06
N VAL A 44 -1.39 -6.94 -8.94
CA VAL A 44 -1.97 -8.24 -8.61
C VAL A 44 -0.96 -9.31 -8.21
N CYS A 45 0.25 -9.26 -8.80
CA CYS A 45 1.34 -10.19 -8.51
C CYS A 45 2.67 -9.63 -9.02
N HIS A 46 3.76 -10.37 -8.81
CA HIS A 46 5.06 -10.06 -9.40
C HIS A 46 5.40 -11.09 -10.47
N ILE A 47 6.11 -10.66 -11.52
CA ILE A 47 6.44 -11.55 -12.64
C ILE A 47 7.24 -12.80 -12.19
N SER A 48 8.06 -12.68 -11.16
CA SER A 48 8.79 -13.82 -10.59
C SER A 48 7.92 -14.89 -9.92
N GLU A 49 6.63 -14.65 -9.76
CA GLU A 49 5.67 -15.66 -9.32
C GLU A 49 5.21 -16.59 -10.49
N MET A 50 5.61 -16.24 -11.72
CA MET A 50 5.20 -16.93 -12.95
C MET A 50 6.40 -17.03 -13.91
N TYR A 51 7.43 -17.81 -13.54
CA TYR A 51 8.69 -17.86 -14.28
C TYR A 51 8.59 -18.51 -15.64
N ASN A 52 7.81 -19.59 -15.74
CA ASN A 52 7.73 -20.36 -16.97
C ASN A 52 6.53 -19.93 -17.80
N GLU A 53 6.60 -20.15 -19.09
CA GLU A 53 5.44 -20.03 -19.97
C GLU A 53 4.29 -20.85 -19.42
N LEU A 54 3.06 -20.27 -19.41
CA LEU A 54 1.83 -20.83 -18.87
C LEU A 54 1.75 -20.91 -17.32
N ASP A 55 2.78 -20.51 -16.58
CA ASP A 55 2.61 -20.31 -15.13
C ASP A 55 1.60 -19.18 -14.89
N TYR A 56 0.74 -19.36 -13.89
CA TYR A 56 -0.32 -18.41 -13.59
C TYR A 56 -0.43 -18.06 -12.10
N ARG A 57 -1.05 -16.89 -11.88
CA ARG A 57 -1.54 -16.46 -10.55
C ARG A 57 -3.02 -16.08 -10.66
N THR A 58 -3.77 -16.36 -9.60
CA THR A 58 -5.11 -15.81 -9.42
C THR A 58 -5.11 -14.66 -8.42
N SER A 59 -5.96 -13.69 -8.64
CA SER A 59 -6.18 -12.54 -7.76
C SER A 59 -7.65 -12.14 -7.76
N GLN A 60 -7.99 -11.07 -7.04
CA GLN A 60 -9.33 -10.51 -7.03
C GLN A 60 -9.26 -8.99 -7.13
N ILE A 61 -10.09 -8.40 -8.00
CA ILE A 61 -10.24 -6.96 -8.17
C ILE A 61 -11.74 -6.64 -8.15
N ALA A 62 -12.18 -5.69 -7.31
CA ALA A 62 -13.57 -5.25 -7.25
C ALA A 62 -14.59 -6.42 -7.18
N GLY A 63 -14.29 -7.44 -6.39
CA GLY A 63 -15.13 -8.64 -6.26
C GLY A 63 -15.03 -9.63 -7.43
N HIS A 64 -14.31 -9.32 -8.51
CA HIS A 64 -14.10 -10.21 -9.64
C HIS A 64 -12.82 -11.02 -9.49
N ASN A 65 -12.92 -12.34 -9.67
CA ASN A 65 -11.75 -13.18 -9.74
C ASN A 65 -11.00 -12.94 -11.06
N ILE A 66 -9.68 -12.85 -10.97
CA ILE A 66 -8.77 -12.59 -12.08
C ILE A 66 -7.77 -13.73 -12.18
N ILE A 67 -7.40 -14.11 -13.39
CA ILE A 67 -6.27 -14.98 -13.67
C ILE A 67 -5.28 -14.22 -14.56
N VAL A 68 -4.03 -14.25 -14.17
CA VAL A 68 -2.90 -13.71 -14.94
C VAL A 68 -1.94 -14.86 -15.24
N TYR A 69 -1.41 -14.96 -16.43
CA TYR A 69 -0.43 -15.97 -16.77
C TYR A 69 0.66 -15.44 -17.71
N ASN A 70 1.82 -16.08 -17.62
CA ASN A 70 2.97 -15.81 -18.48
C ASN A 70 2.76 -16.47 -19.85
N THR A 71 2.87 -15.71 -20.94
CA THR A 71 2.72 -16.20 -22.31
C THR A 71 4.07 -16.55 -22.98
N GLY A 72 5.19 -16.41 -22.26
CA GLY A 72 6.54 -16.54 -22.80
C GLY A 72 7.09 -15.24 -23.40
N ASP A 73 6.22 -14.42 -23.98
CA ASP A 73 6.54 -13.10 -24.55
C ASP A 73 5.94 -11.92 -23.79
N GLY A 74 5.27 -12.20 -22.66
CA GLY A 74 4.63 -11.22 -21.79
C GLY A 74 3.65 -11.83 -20.83
N VAL A 75 2.64 -11.06 -20.43
CA VAL A 75 1.57 -11.51 -19.54
C VAL A 75 0.20 -11.23 -20.14
N ARG A 76 -0.78 -12.08 -19.80
CA ARG A 76 -2.20 -11.84 -20.13
C ARG A 76 -3.05 -12.02 -18.91
N ALA A 77 -4.10 -11.21 -18.82
CA ALA A 77 -5.07 -11.26 -17.73
C ALA A 77 -6.49 -11.43 -18.26
N TYR A 78 -7.29 -12.20 -17.54
CA TYR A 78 -8.69 -12.46 -17.85
C TYR A 78 -9.55 -12.51 -16.58
N ARG A 79 -10.84 -12.27 -16.69
CA ARG A 79 -11.78 -12.64 -15.65
C ARG A 79 -11.78 -14.16 -15.49
N ASN A 80 -11.76 -14.60 -14.26
CA ASN A 80 -11.68 -16.01 -13.91
C ASN A 80 -13.02 -16.51 -13.35
N TYR A 81 -13.71 -17.32 -14.11
CA TYR A 81 -14.99 -17.94 -13.71
C TYR A 81 -14.81 -19.40 -13.23
N GLY A 82 -13.58 -19.90 -13.23
CA GLY A 82 -13.24 -21.25 -12.82
C GLY A 82 -12.74 -21.33 -11.38
N SER A 83 -12.68 -22.56 -10.87
CA SER A 83 -12.06 -22.87 -9.58
C SER A 83 -10.58 -23.21 -9.79
N TRP A 84 -9.73 -22.23 -9.79
CA TRP A 84 -8.29 -22.39 -9.95
C TRP A 84 -7.57 -22.32 -8.60
N ALA A 85 -6.48 -23.06 -8.46
CA ALA A 85 -5.57 -22.84 -7.34
C ALA A 85 -4.98 -21.42 -7.42
N PRO A 86 -4.48 -20.85 -6.31
CA PRO A 86 -3.87 -19.52 -6.31
C PRO A 86 -2.71 -19.36 -7.29
N THR A 87 -2.01 -20.44 -7.59
CA THR A 87 -0.88 -20.51 -8.53
C THR A 87 -0.81 -21.90 -9.16
N GLY A 88 -0.23 -22.01 -10.33
CA GLY A 88 -0.02 -23.26 -11.05
C GLY A 88 0.49 -23.02 -12.47
N THR A 89 0.45 -24.07 -13.30
CA THR A 89 0.80 -24.02 -14.71
C THR A 89 -0.39 -24.48 -15.54
N LEU A 90 -0.78 -23.72 -16.56
CA LEU A 90 -1.85 -24.05 -17.50
C LEU A 90 -1.39 -25.18 -18.42
N GLN A 91 -2.32 -26.02 -18.85
CA GLN A 91 -2.04 -27.08 -19.86
C GLN A 91 -2.00 -26.51 -21.29
N ALA A 92 -2.65 -25.35 -21.51
CA ALA A 92 -2.68 -24.62 -22.77
C ALA A 92 -3.05 -23.15 -22.49
N PRO A 93 -2.76 -22.22 -23.42
CA PRO A 93 -3.22 -20.84 -23.32
C PRO A 93 -4.74 -20.76 -23.14
N ILE A 94 -5.17 -19.75 -22.35
CA ILE A 94 -6.59 -19.52 -22.13
C ILE A 94 -7.23 -19.08 -23.44
N VAL A 95 -8.27 -19.80 -23.83
CA VAL A 95 -9.16 -19.43 -24.94
C VAL A 95 -10.52 -19.15 -24.35
N THR A 96 -10.96 -17.90 -24.43
CA THR A 96 -12.24 -17.45 -23.89
C THR A 96 -12.92 -16.48 -24.85
N VAL A 97 -14.23 -16.36 -24.73
CA VAL A 97 -15.03 -15.34 -25.44
C VAL A 97 -14.97 -13.98 -24.73
N GLU A 98 -14.51 -13.99 -23.47
CA GLU A 98 -14.31 -12.77 -22.69
C GLU A 98 -13.13 -11.97 -23.24
N PRO A 99 -13.23 -10.63 -23.27
CA PRO A 99 -12.10 -9.80 -23.67
C PRO A 99 -10.96 -9.94 -22.67
N GLN A 100 -9.75 -9.91 -23.19
CA GLN A 100 -8.55 -9.79 -22.36
C GLN A 100 -8.61 -8.48 -21.57
N LEU A 101 -8.24 -8.53 -20.29
CA LEU A 101 -8.09 -7.35 -19.46
C LEU A 101 -6.79 -6.63 -19.83
N TYR A 102 -6.76 -5.32 -19.65
CA TYR A 102 -5.52 -4.58 -19.76
C TYR A 102 -4.59 -4.97 -18.63
N CYS A 103 -3.36 -5.32 -18.98
CA CYS A 103 -2.32 -5.64 -17.99
C CYS A 103 -0.95 -5.20 -18.52
N GLU A 104 -0.11 -4.78 -17.58
CA GLU A 104 1.26 -4.33 -17.83
C GLU A 104 2.21 -4.85 -16.76
N VAL A 105 3.49 -4.99 -17.11
CA VAL A 105 4.58 -5.27 -16.15
C VAL A 105 5.42 -4.02 -16.03
N LYS A 106 5.44 -3.41 -14.82
CA LYS A 106 6.13 -2.15 -14.51
C LYS A 106 6.65 -2.15 -13.08
N HIS A 107 7.54 -1.20 -12.78
CA HIS A 107 8.02 -0.91 -11.44
C HIS A 107 8.55 -2.16 -10.71
N GLY A 108 9.73 -2.61 -11.12
CA GLY A 108 10.41 -3.75 -10.53
C GLY A 108 9.80 -5.10 -10.88
N GLY A 109 8.99 -5.19 -11.96
CA GLY A 109 8.36 -6.45 -12.37
C GLY A 109 6.99 -6.73 -11.76
N MET A 110 6.34 -5.71 -11.17
CA MET A 110 4.93 -5.83 -10.74
C MET A 110 4.01 -5.96 -11.95
N VAL A 111 3.04 -6.85 -11.84
CA VAL A 111 1.98 -7.06 -12.82
C VAL A 111 0.76 -6.28 -12.40
N TRP A 112 0.38 -5.33 -13.23
CA TRP A 112 -0.76 -4.42 -13.03
C TRP A 112 -1.90 -4.83 -13.93
N VAL A 113 -3.11 -4.81 -13.39
CA VAL A 113 -4.34 -5.14 -14.13
C VAL A 113 -5.38 -4.08 -13.82
N THR A 114 -6.17 -3.69 -14.82
CA THR A 114 -7.38 -2.89 -14.61
C THR A 114 -8.61 -3.58 -15.19
N LEU A 115 -9.75 -3.37 -14.54
CA LEU A 115 -11.05 -3.80 -15.04
C LEU A 115 -11.69 -2.77 -15.98
N ASP A 116 -11.13 -1.56 -16.08
CA ASP A 116 -11.62 -0.55 -17.01
C ASP A 116 -11.47 -1.07 -18.45
N PRO A 117 -12.57 -1.18 -19.20
CA PRO A 117 -12.51 -1.65 -20.58
C PRO A 117 -11.87 -0.62 -21.54
N ASN A 118 -11.65 0.61 -21.10
CA ASN A 118 -11.08 1.69 -21.90
C ASN A 118 -10.19 2.60 -21.02
N PRO A 119 -9.09 2.09 -20.45
CA PRO A 119 -8.24 2.91 -19.60
C PRO A 119 -7.63 4.06 -20.40
N THR A 120 -7.73 5.26 -19.86
CA THR A 120 -7.21 6.49 -20.50
C THR A 120 -5.72 6.73 -20.21
N MET A 121 -5.16 6.01 -19.25
CA MET A 121 -3.76 6.09 -18.82
C MET A 121 -3.15 4.69 -18.79
N ASP A 122 -1.91 4.55 -19.22
CA ASP A 122 -1.09 3.38 -18.92
C ASP A 122 -0.60 3.42 -17.46
N VAL A 123 0.10 2.36 -16.99
CA VAL A 123 0.59 2.29 -15.60
C VAL A 123 1.54 3.43 -15.27
N ALA A 124 2.45 3.80 -16.20
CA ALA A 124 3.42 4.85 -15.96
C ALA A 124 2.75 6.23 -15.82
N GLN A 125 1.76 6.51 -16.65
CA GLN A 125 0.95 7.73 -16.56
C GLN A 125 0.11 7.75 -15.28
N TRP A 126 -0.48 6.60 -14.91
CA TRP A 126 -1.31 6.50 -13.72
C TRP A 126 -0.50 6.68 -12.44
N THR A 127 0.70 6.10 -12.35
CA THR A 127 1.59 6.25 -11.18
C THR A 127 2.24 7.63 -11.08
N ALA A 128 2.15 8.45 -12.13
CA ALA A 128 2.47 9.87 -12.16
C ALA A 128 3.88 10.24 -11.61
N GLY A 129 4.88 9.35 -11.78
CA GLY A 129 6.24 9.55 -11.28
C GLY A 129 6.45 9.23 -9.80
N ALA A 130 5.45 8.68 -9.10
CA ALA A 130 5.57 8.33 -7.69
C ALA A 130 6.70 7.32 -7.41
N PHE A 131 7.05 6.47 -8.38
CA PHE A 131 8.16 5.50 -8.26
C PHE A 131 9.56 6.08 -8.52
N ASP A 132 9.68 7.31 -9.00
CA ASP A 132 11.00 7.89 -9.40
C ASP A 132 12.00 7.88 -8.26
N CYS A 133 11.53 8.02 -7.01
CA CYS A 133 12.41 8.02 -5.83
C CYS A 133 13.09 6.66 -5.55
N ILE A 134 12.59 5.55 -6.10
CA ILE A 134 13.13 4.19 -5.94
C ILE A 134 13.38 3.47 -7.28
N ALA A 135 13.13 4.12 -8.42
CA ALA A 135 13.25 3.49 -9.74
C ALA A 135 14.63 2.88 -9.97
N ASP A 136 15.69 3.60 -9.65
CA ASP A 136 17.08 3.11 -9.78
C ASP A 136 17.35 1.86 -8.93
N ALA A 137 16.59 1.67 -7.88
CA ALA A 137 16.75 0.51 -6.99
C ALA A 137 15.99 -0.73 -7.48
N ILE A 138 14.84 -0.53 -8.11
CA ILE A 138 13.92 -1.62 -8.42
C ILE A 138 13.87 -1.97 -9.92
N ASP A 139 14.27 -1.06 -10.80
CA ASP A 139 14.18 -1.26 -12.27
C ASP A 139 15.52 -1.54 -12.95
N THR A 140 16.65 -1.48 -12.22
CA THR A 140 17.99 -1.73 -12.79
C THR A 140 18.41 -3.18 -12.74
N GLU A 141 17.83 -3.98 -11.85
CA GLU A 141 18.14 -5.39 -11.67
C GLU A 141 16.86 -6.19 -11.50
N GLU A 142 16.86 -7.45 -11.94
CA GLU A 142 15.71 -8.33 -11.74
C GLU A 142 15.43 -8.57 -10.26
N LEU A 143 14.23 -8.24 -9.85
CA LEU A 143 13.73 -8.59 -8.52
C LEU A 143 13.15 -10.01 -8.49
N GLU A 144 13.21 -10.61 -7.34
CA GLU A 144 12.62 -11.91 -7.08
C GLU A 144 11.91 -11.90 -5.72
N ILE A 145 10.68 -12.40 -5.72
CA ILE A 145 9.93 -12.58 -4.48
C ILE A 145 10.54 -13.73 -3.68
N PHE A 146 10.83 -13.49 -2.39
CA PHE A 146 11.26 -14.53 -1.47
C PHE A 146 10.28 -14.73 -0.31
N HIS A 147 9.36 -13.78 -0.12
CA HIS A 147 8.38 -13.82 0.95
C HIS A 147 7.00 -13.45 0.42
N TYR A 148 6.02 -14.23 0.81
CA TYR A 148 4.61 -13.95 0.56
C TYR A 148 3.75 -14.41 1.74
N HIS A 149 2.93 -13.53 2.25
CA HIS A 149 1.83 -13.90 3.12
C HIS A 149 0.64 -12.99 2.88
N LYS A 150 -0.51 -13.40 3.35
CA LYS A 150 -1.73 -12.60 3.32
C LYS A 150 -2.49 -12.73 4.62
N ALA A 151 -3.22 -11.67 4.96
CA ALA A 151 -4.04 -11.62 6.14
C ALA A 151 -5.37 -10.92 5.85
N ILE A 152 -6.45 -11.40 6.43
CA ILE A 152 -7.72 -10.69 6.48
C ILE A 152 -7.72 -9.89 7.79
N ILE A 153 -7.83 -8.59 7.67
CA ILE A 153 -7.82 -7.66 8.80
C ILE A 153 -9.23 -7.12 9.01
N PRO A 154 -9.77 -7.14 10.24
CA PRO A 154 -11.11 -6.60 10.55
C PRO A 154 -11.06 -5.06 10.63
N THR A 155 -10.85 -4.42 9.50
CA THR A 155 -10.77 -2.97 9.35
C THR A 155 -11.19 -2.56 7.94
N ASN A 156 -11.46 -1.26 7.73
CA ASN A 156 -11.67 -0.71 6.40
C ASN A 156 -10.33 -0.56 5.67
N PHE A 157 -10.33 -0.78 4.35
CA PHE A 157 -9.10 -0.67 3.55
C PHE A 157 -8.48 0.74 3.62
N LYS A 158 -9.30 1.80 3.77
CA LYS A 158 -8.81 3.18 3.93
C LYS A 158 -8.04 3.38 5.24
N LEU A 159 -8.42 2.70 6.32
CA LEU A 159 -7.66 2.76 7.57
C LEU A 159 -6.27 2.12 7.44
N TRP A 160 -6.12 1.10 6.56
CA TRP A 160 -4.79 0.60 6.21
C TRP A 160 -3.98 1.63 5.44
N HIS A 161 -4.60 2.32 4.48
CA HIS A 161 -3.95 3.43 3.78
C HIS A 161 -3.58 4.56 4.76
N ASP A 162 -4.50 4.97 5.63
CA ASP A 162 -4.27 6.04 6.61
C ASP A 162 -3.05 5.75 7.48
N THR A 163 -2.86 4.51 7.92
CA THR A 163 -1.67 4.07 8.66
C THR A 163 -0.35 4.31 7.90
N ASN A 164 -0.37 4.29 6.58
CA ASN A 164 0.82 4.58 5.76
C ASN A 164 0.97 6.09 5.48
N SER A 165 -0.07 6.89 5.65
CA SER A 165 -0.09 8.32 5.29
C SER A 165 -0.07 9.27 6.48
N GLU A 166 -0.48 8.82 7.69
CA GLU A 166 -0.30 9.54 8.93
C GLU A 166 0.92 8.98 9.68
N PHE A 167 1.60 9.79 10.44
CA PHE A 167 2.82 9.38 11.17
C PHE A 167 2.70 9.60 12.68
N TYR A 168 1.53 9.91 13.18
CA TYR A 168 1.28 10.01 14.63
C TYR A 168 1.43 8.66 15.32
N HIS A 169 1.10 7.56 14.66
CA HIS A 169 1.24 6.21 15.20
C HIS A 169 2.70 5.79 15.37
N ASP A 170 3.68 6.44 14.74
CA ASP A 170 5.10 6.16 14.95
C ASP A 170 5.48 6.21 16.44
N PHE A 171 4.79 7.03 17.24
CA PHE A 171 4.96 7.07 18.69
C PHE A 171 4.45 5.81 19.42
N MET A 172 3.61 5.01 18.78
CA MET A 172 3.09 3.75 19.32
C MET A 172 4.05 2.59 19.14
N HIS A 173 5.00 2.68 18.22
CA HIS A 173 5.96 1.62 17.95
C HIS A 173 6.90 1.40 19.14
N TYR A 174 6.56 0.45 19.97
CA TYR A 174 7.37 0.06 21.12
C TYR A 174 8.49 -0.93 20.76
N PHE A 175 8.17 -1.93 19.95
CA PHE A 175 9.13 -2.96 19.51
C PHE A 175 9.92 -2.52 18.29
N ASN A 176 9.33 -1.74 17.39
CA ASN A 176 10.00 -1.19 16.22
C ASN A 176 10.64 0.17 16.53
N ARG A 177 11.58 0.23 17.46
CA ARG A 177 12.24 1.48 17.85
C ARG A 177 13.37 1.93 16.92
N VAL A 178 13.28 1.63 15.63
CA VAL A 178 14.29 2.05 14.65
C VAL A 178 14.06 3.47 14.13
N THR A 179 12.87 4.02 14.40
CA THR A 179 12.56 5.42 14.06
C THR A 179 13.10 6.34 15.14
N GLY A 180 14.05 7.16 14.79
CA GLY A 180 14.56 8.21 15.67
C GLY A 180 13.74 9.49 15.49
N PHE A 181 13.13 10.00 16.57
CA PHE A 181 12.41 11.27 16.56
C PHE A 181 13.37 12.45 16.72
N ASN A 182 14.12 12.71 15.65
CA ASN A 182 15.09 13.80 15.56
C ASN A 182 14.64 14.84 14.51
N ASP A 183 15.47 15.85 14.28
CA ASP A 183 15.17 16.92 13.33
C ASP A 183 14.97 16.39 11.90
N GLU A 184 15.72 15.37 11.47
CA GLU A 184 15.55 14.73 10.16
C GLU A 184 14.19 14.05 10.05
N TYR A 185 13.75 13.34 11.10
CA TYR A 185 12.43 12.72 11.15
C TYR A 185 11.31 13.76 10.98
N PHE A 186 11.34 14.85 11.75
CA PHE A 186 10.31 15.90 11.68
C PHE A 186 10.38 16.74 10.42
N ALA A 187 11.55 16.81 9.78
CA ALA A 187 11.71 17.51 8.51
C ALA A 187 11.17 16.77 7.29
N ARG A 188 10.81 15.49 7.45
CA ARG A 188 10.18 14.71 6.37
C ARG A 188 8.90 15.37 5.90
N LYS A 189 8.54 15.10 4.66
CA LYS A 189 7.35 15.64 4.02
C LYS A 189 6.64 14.57 3.22
N ASN A 190 5.33 14.67 3.18
CA ASN A 190 4.53 14.03 2.16
C ASN A 190 4.71 14.79 0.84
N ILE A 191 4.96 14.07 -0.24
CA ILE A 191 5.13 14.60 -1.59
C ILE A 191 3.98 14.06 -2.42
N PRO A 192 2.94 14.87 -2.69
CA PRO A 192 1.79 14.45 -3.47
C PRO A 192 2.12 14.37 -4.97
N PHE A 193 1.51 13.41 -5.64
CA PHE A 193 1.51 13.19 -7.08
C PHE A 193 0.08 13.13 -7.60
N ASP A 194 -0.12 13.30 -8.91
CA ASP A 194 -1.44 13.17 -9.51
C ASP A 194 -2.06 11.78 -9.18
N ASN A 195 -3.37 11.67 -9.34
CA ASN A 195 -4.15 10.46 -9.07
C ASN A 195 -4.15 10.01 -7.59
N GLY A 196 -3.91 10.94 -6.64
CA GLY A 196 -3.99 10.67 -5.21
C GLY A 196 -2.79 9.94 -4.62
N HIS A 197 -1.69 9.80 -5.37
CA HIS A 197 -0.48 9.13 -4.91
C HIS A 197 0.38 10.04 -4.05
N VAL A 198 1.15 9.44 -3.14
CA VAL A 198 2.01 10.16 -2.21
C VAL A 198 3.31 9.40 -1.98
N ASN A 199 4.40 10.14 -1.93
CA ASN A 199 5.66 9.64 -1.40
C ASN A 199 5.97 10.31 -0.07
N VAL A 200 6.75 9.62 0.75
CA VAL A 200 7.37 10.24 1.93
C VAL A 200 8.83 10.49 1.62
N SER A 201 9.29 11.71 1.87
CA SER A 201 10.70 12.02 1.70
C SER A 201 11.57 11.08 2.53
N SER A 202 12.68 10.63 1.97
CA SER A 202 13.57 9.67 2.61
C SER A 202 14.15 10.19 3.93
N PHE A 203 14.48 9.28 4.82
CA PHE A 203 15.26 9.58 6.02
C PHE A 203 16.13 8.39 6.43
N THR A 204 17.12 8.66 7.28
CA THR A 204 18.04 7.66 7.78
C THR A 204 17.44 6.89 8.95
N VAL A 205 17.33 5.58 8.81
CA VAL A 205 16.81 4.68 9.85
C VAL A 205 17.96 4.23 10.76
N ASN A 206 17.78 4.37 12.07
CA ASN A 206 18.76 3.89 13.04
C ASN A 206 18.49 2.43 13.40
N TYR A 207 19.32 1.54 12.87
CA TYR A 207 19.23 0.09 13.18
C TYR A 207 20.14 -0.36 14.30
N THR A 208 21.05 0.48 14.76
CA THR A 208 22.16 0.05 15.64
C THR A 208 21.73 -0.29 17.06
N GLU A 209 20.64 0.28 17.55
CA GLU A 209 20.19 0.04 18.93
C GLU A 209 19.49 -1.31 19.13
N PHE A 210 18.80 -1.79 18.10
CA PHE A 210 17.87 -2.92 18.22
C PHE A 210 18.28 -4.11 17.35
N ASP A 211 19.21 -3.94 16.48
CA ASP A 211 19.61 -4.96 15.50
C ASP A 211 21.05 -5.47 15.69
N LYS A 212 21.46 -5.64 16.93
CA LYS A 212 22.76 -6.26 17.22
C LYS A 212 22.90 -7.66 16.62
N GLU A 213 21.77 -8.33 16.37
CA GLU A 213 21.73 -9.63 15.73
C GLU A 213 21.48 -9.54 14.21
N GLY A 214 21.13 -8.37 13.71
CA GLY A 214 20.78 -8.10 12.31
C GLY A 214 21.90 -7.39 11.58
N ASP A 215 23.15 -7.77 11.79
CA ASP A 215 24.26 -7.20 11.01
C ASP A 215 23.97 -7.40 9.52
N ARG A 216 23.46 -6.34 8.90
CA ARG A 216 23.12 -6.28 7.47
C ARG A 216 24.33 -5.77 6.68
N GLY A 217 25.38 -5.36 7.38
CA GLY A 217 26.51 -4.67 6.78
C GLY A 217 26.04 -3.49 5.93
N GLU A 218 26.65 -3.35 4.78
CA GLU A 218 26.34 -2.33 3.78
C GLU A 218 25.32 -2.82 2.72
N LEU A 219 24.66 -3.96 2.96
CA LEU A 219 23.72 -4.52 1.98
C LEU A 219 22.52 -3.60 1.78
N SER A 220 22.28 -3.21 0.53
CA SER A 220 21.15 -2.39 0.10
C SER A 220 20.65 -2.86 -1.25
N PHE A 221 19.64 -2.17 -1.79
CA PHE A 221 19.27 -2.25 -3.20
C PHE A 221 20.20 -1.35 -4.03
N PRO A 222 20.32 -1.58 -5.35
CA PRO A 222 21.16 -0.77 -6.22
C PRO A 222 20.88 0.73 -6.04
N ASN A 223 21.96 1.52 -6.07
CA ASN A 223 21.90 2.98 -6.03
C ASN A 223 21.23 3.60 -4.79
N LEU A 224 20.97 2.82 -3.73
CA LEU A 224 20.43 3.33 -2.48
C LEU A 224 21.41 3.22 -1.31
N PRO A 225 21.47 4.23 -0.44
CA PRO A 225 22.19 4.12 0.82
C PRO A 225 21.60 3.01 1.73
N PRO A 226 22.43 2.26 2.47
CA PRO A 226 21.99 1.06 3.19
C PRO A 226 21.00 1.33 4.33
N ASN A 227 20.96 2.53 4.85
CA ASN A 227 20.08 2.90 5.97
C ASN A 227 18.93 3.85 5.58
N GLN A 228 18.75 4.09 4.30
CA GLN A 228 17.66 4.97 3.84
C GLN A 228 16.33 4.21 3.77
N TRP A 229 15.29 4.91 4.12
CA TRP A 229 13.91 4.46 3.98
C TRP A 229 13.17 5.33 2.96
N TYR A 230 12.44 4.65 2.08
CA TYR A 230 11.57 5.23 1.07
C TYR A 230 10.20 4.58 1.15
N MET A 231 9.15 5.35 0.92
CA MET A 231 7.80 4.84 0.82
C MET A 231 7.08 5.49 -0.34
N VAL A 232 6.44 4.65 -1.15
CA VAL A 232 5.51 5.03 -2.21
C VAL A 232 4.14 4.51 -1.81
N ASP A 233 3.20 5.42 -1.60
CA ASP A 233 1.84 5.10 -1.22
C ASP A 233 0.89 5.49 -2.36
N LEU A 234 0.28 4.48 -2.96
CA LEU A 234 -0.56 4.66 -4.13
C LEU A 234 -2.04 4.54 -3.77
N PHE A 235 -2.81 5.48 -4.28
CA PHE A 235 -4.26 5.37 -4.28
C PHE A 235 -4.72 4.09 -5.01
N PRO A 236 -5.70 3.32 -4.52
CA PRO A 236 -6.49 3.53 -3.31
C PRO A 236 -5.99 2.74 -2.07
N GLY A 237 -4.73 2.36 -1.98
CA GLY A 237 -4.18 1.69 -0.80
C GLY A 237 -3.13 0.63 -1.14
N PHE A 238 -2.28 0.87 -2.14
CA PHE A 238 -1.13 0.03 -2.45
C PHE A 238 0.13 0.71 -1.95
N ASN A 239 0.90 0.02 -1.13
CA ASN A 239 2.10 0.57 -0.53
C ASN A 239 3.35 -0.18 -0.96
N PHE A 240 4.42 0.57 -1.23
CA PHE A 240 5.73 0.06 -1.57
C PHE A 240 6.75 0.67 -0.63
N ASN A 241 7.38 -0.17 0.17
CA ASN A 241 8.22 0.26 1.27
C ASN A 241 9.62 -0.32 1.11
N LEU A 242 10.62 0.54 0.93
CA LEU A 242 12.01 0.15 0.75
C LEU A 242 12.84 0.69 1.91
N ARG A 243 13.51 -0.21 2.62
CA ARG A 243 14.27 0.11 3.81
C ARG A 243 15.60 -0.65 3.82
N GLY A 244 16.64 0.00 3.36
CA GLY A 244 17.98 -0.60 3.25
C GLY A 244 17.95 -1.89 2.40
N SER A 245 18.20 -3.04 3.03
CA SER A 245 18.22 -4.35 2.36
C SER A 245 16.86 -5.01 2.21
N ALA A 246 15.77 -4.43 2.74
CA ALA A 246 14.41 -4.98 2.66
C ALA A 246 13.53 -4.12 1.75
N TYR A 247 12.78 -4.78 0.86
CA TYR A 247 11.74 -4.17 0.03
C TYR A 247 10.45 -4.97 0.17
N ARG A 248 9.34 -4.27 0.36
CA ARG A 248 8.01 -4.84 0.54
C ARG A 248 7.00 -4.11 -0.33
N SER A 249 6.06 -4.84 -0.92
CA SER A 249 4.83 -4.28 -1.43
C SER A 249 3.61 -4.84 -0.69
N ASP A 250 2.59 -4.00 -0.53
CA ASP A 250 1.31 -4.35 0.03
C ASP A 250 0.22 -4.10 -1.01
N SER A 251 -0.62 -5.10 -1.26
CA SER A 251 -1.78 -4.96 -2.13
C SER A 251 -3.04 -5.22 -1.33
N VAL A 252 -4.00 -4.29 -1.39
CA VAL A 252 -5.27 -4.42 -0.68
C VAL A 252 -6.36 -4.96 -1.61
N THR A 253 -7.20 -5.85 -1.07
CA THR A 253 -8.46 -6.29 -1.68
C THR A 253 -9.56 -6.03 -0.67
N PRO A 254 -10.42 -5.01 -0.87
CA PRO A 254 -11.55 -4.76 -0.01
C PRO A 254 -12.55 -5.92 -0.05
N LEU A 255 -12.93 -6.44 1.12
CA LEU A 255 -13.90 -7.53 1.26
C LEU A 255 -15.24 -7.07 1.84
N GLY A 256 -15.26 -5.89 2.45
CA GLY A 256 -16.42 -5.27 3.07
C GLY A 256 -16.02 -3.98 3.78
N PRO A 257 -16.98 -3.22 4.29
CA PRO A 257 -16.68 -1.95 4.97
C PRO A 257 -15.79 -2.11 6.22
N ASN A 258 -15.75 -3.29 6.81
CA ASN A 258 -14.91 -3.60 7.98
C ASN A 258 -14.09 -4.89 7.77
N SER A 259 -13.65 -5.13 6.55
CA SER A 259 -12.82 -6.30 6.23
C SER A 259 -12.00 -6.04 4.98
N VAL A 260 -10.69 -6.19 5.09
CA VAL A 260 -9.74 -6.07 3.99
C VAL A 260 -8.79 -7.27 3.98
N LEU A 261 -8.57 -7.83 2.80
CA LEU A 261 -7.46 -8.76 2.56
C LEU A 261 -6.24 -7.94 2.13
N ILE A 262 -5.12 -8.17 2.79
CA ILE A 262 -3.84 -7.57 2.41
C ILE A 262 -2.87 -8.68 2.04
N GLU A 263 -2.22 -8.52 0.90
CA GLU A 263 -1.17 -9.40 0.42
C GLU A 263 0.17 -8.68 0.55
N PHE A 264 1.09 -9.29 1.29
CA PHE A 264 2.43 -8.76 1.54
C PHE A 264 3.46 -9.56 0.76
N ARG A 265 4.30 -8.86 -0.01
CA ARG A 265 5.40 -9.45 -0.76
C ARG A 265 6.72 -8.85 -0.33
N GLY A 266 7.73 -9.69 -0.12
CA GLY A 266 9.11 -9.29 0.17
C GLY A 266 10.04 -9.69 -0.97
N TYR A 267 10.93 -8.79 -1.36
CA TYR A 267 11.76 -8.90 -2.55
C TYR A 267 13.25 -8.87 -2.23
N GLY A 268 14.00 -9.62 -3.01
CA GLY A 268 15.45 -9.52 -3.17
C GLY A 268 15.83 -9.37 -4.64
N LEU A 269 17.12 -9.27 -4.89
CA LEU A 269 17.63 -9.31 -6.26
C LEU A 269 17.76 -10.76 -6.70
N ARG A 270 17.39 -11.08 -7.92
CA ARG A 270 17.55 -12.46 -8.46
C ARG A 270 19.01 -12.93 -8.41
N LYS A 271 19.94 -12.01 -8.54
CA LYS A 271 21.38 -12.27 -8.48
C LYS A 271 21.99 -12.35 -7.08
N ASP A 272 21.17 -12.15 -6.02
CA ASP A 272 21.68 -12.24 -4.64
C ASP A 272 22.43 -13.56 -4.40
N THR A 273 23.58 -13.49 -3.78
CA THR A 273 24.23 -14.68 -3.21
C THR A 273 23.36 -15.29 -2.12
N PRO A 274 23.59 -16.56 -1.74
CA PRO A 274 22.84 -17.17 -0.62
C PRO A 274 22.95 -16.36 0.68
N GLU A 275 24.07 -15.74 0.96
CA GLU A 275 24.33 -14.92 2.14
C GLU A 275 23.56 -13.60 2.08
N GLU A 276 23.57 -12.91 0.95
CA GLU A 276 22.81 -11.69 0.74
C GLU A 276 21.31 -11.98 0.82
N ARG A 277 20.85 -13.04 0.18
CA ARG A 277 19.45 -13.48 0.26
C ARG A 277 19.02 -13.79 1.69
N HIS A 278 19.86 -14.49 2.45
CA HIS A 278 19.62 -14.78 3.86
C HIS A 278 19.50 -13.48 4.69
N THR A 279 20.37 -12.53 4.45
CA THR A 279 20.36 -11.22 5.10
C THR A 279 19.08 -10.45 4.80
N ARG A 280 18.63 -10.40 3.54
CA ARG A 280 17.36 -9.77 3.16
C ARG A 280 16.16 -10.44 3.81
N ILE A 281 16.10 -11.77 3.79
CA ILE A 281 15.02 -12.54 4.42
C ILE A 281 14.97 -12.26 5.93
N LYS A 282 16.11 -12.29 6.59
CA LYS A 282 16.22 -12.01 8.03
C LYS A 282 15.73 -10.60 8.35
N HIS A 283 16.21 -9.59 7.61
CA HIS A 283 15.81 -8.20 7.80
C HIS A 283 14.31 -8.01 7.56
N HIS A 284 13.80 -8.49 6.42
CA HIS A 284 12.37 -8.42 6.09
C HIS A 284 11.51 -9.06 7.17
N ASN A 285 11.82 -10.29 7.60
CA ASN A 285 11.02 -11.00 8.58
C ASN A 285 11.07 -10.37 9.98
N THR A 286 12.20 -9.75 10.34
CA THR A 286 12.32 -9.01 11.61
C THR A 286 11.39 -7.81 11.66
N ILE A 287 11.18 -7.14 10.53
CA ILE A 287 10.37 -5.91 10.47
C ILE A 287 8.94 -6.22 10.02
N TRP A 288 8.78 -6.91 8.91
CA TRP A 288 7.54 -7.02 8.15
C TRP A 288 7.03 -8.45 7.92
N GLY A 289 7.68 -9.46 8.48
CA GLY A 289 7.09 -10.81 8.53
C GLY A 289 5.80 -10.83 9.34
N PRO A 290 5.03 -11.93 9.32
CA PRO A 290 3.74 -12.02 10.03
C PRO A 290 3.84 -11.72 11.53
N PHE A 291 5.02 -11.91 12.12
CA PHE A 291 5.35 -11.58 13.50
C PHE A 291 6.45 -10.51 13.58
N GLY A 292 6.65 -9.78 12.50
CA GLY A 292 7.63 -8.71 12.43
C GLY A 292 7.25 -7.57 13.36
N ARG A 293 8.24 -6.99 14.02
CA ARG A 293 8.04 -6.00 15.08
C ARG A 293 7.32 -4.73 14.62
N ASN A 294 7.48 -4.30 13.35
CA ASN A 294 6.78 -3.14 12.81
C ASN A 294 5.34 -3.51 12.41
N LEU A 295 5.20 -4.48 11.50
CA LEU A 295 3.89 -4.84 10.96
C LEU A 295 2.92 -5.31 12.04
N HIS A 296 3.40 -6.02 13.07
CA HIS A 296 2.55 -6.45 14.17
C HIS A 296 1.92 -5.28 14.93
N GLU A 297 2.66 -4.20 15.16
CA GLU A 297 2.18 -3.01 15.86
C GLU A 297 1.18 -2.25 15.00
N ASP A 298 1.44 -2.09 13.69
CA ASP A 298 0.49 -1.50 12.73
C ASP A 298 -0.84 -2.26 12.70
N LEU A 299 -0.78 -3.60 12.63
CA LEU A 299 -1.98 -4.44 12.61
C LEU A 299 -2.82 -4.32 13.89
N LEU A 300 -2.19 -4.17 15.05
CA LEU A 300 -2.89 -3.90 16.31
C LEU A 300 -3.60 -2.53 16.26
N GLY A 301 -2.91 -1.51 15.76
CA GLY A 301 -3.45 -0.15 15.62
C GLY A 301 -4.69 -0.12 14.72
N VAL A 302 -4.56 -0.60 13.48
CA VAL A 302 -5.68 -0.55 12.51
C VAL A 302 -6.86 -1.44 12.89
N THR A 303 -6.61 -2.56 13.57
CA THR A 303 -7.68 -3.41 14.10
C THR A 303 -8.48 -2.67 15.19
N GLY A 304 -7.78 -1.96 16.08
CA GLY A 304 -8.41 -1.13 17.10
C GLY A 304 -9.22 0.03 16.50
N GLN A 305 -8.69 0.70 15.49
CA GLN A 305 -9.41 1.73 14.74
C GLN A 305 -10.64 1.16 14.04
N GLY A 306 -10.52 0.03 13.35
CA GLY A 306 -11.65 -0.64 12.70
C GLY A 306 -12.77 -0.97 13.68
N ALA A 307 -12.43 -1.48 14.87
CA ALA A 307 -13.40 -1.77 15.91
C ALA A 307 -14.09 -0.49 16.43
N SER A 308 -13.36 0.63 16.55
CA SER A 308 -13.91 1.91 17.03
C SER A 308 -14.82 2.60 16.02
N MET A 309 -14.72 2.24 14.73
CA MET A 309 -15.48 2.82 13.62
C MET A 309 -16.46 1.79 13.01
N ALA A 310 -16.68 0.66 13.67
CA ALA A 310 -17.55 -0.40 13.18
C ALA A 310 -19.01 0.09 13.02
N PRO A 311 -19.81 -0.51 12.10
CA PRO A 311 -21.21 -0.16 11.91
C PRO A 311 -21.99 -0.20 13.23
N GLY A 312 -22.81 0.83 13.45
CA GLY A 312 -23.61 0.96 14.68
C GLY A 312 -22.89 1.69 15.83
N THR A 313 -21.65 2.10 15.65
CA THR A 313 -21.00 3.06 16.55
C THR A 313 -21.51 4.48 16.26
N GLU A 314 -21.36 5.39 17.23
CA GLU A 314 -21.70 6.79 17.04
C GLU A 314 -20.82 7.41 15.96
N ASN A 315 -21.42 8.16 15.01
CA ASN A 315 -20.68 8.90 14.00
C ASN A 315 -19.76 9.94 14.66
N ARG A 316 -18.53 10.00 14.17
CA ARG A 316 -17.47 10.88 14.67
C ARG A 316 -16.85 11.62 13.49
N HIS A 317 -16.18 12.71 13.83
CA HIS A 317 -15.33 13.41 12.86
C HIS A 317 -13.88 13.02 13.12
N ILE A 318 -13.23 12.51 12.07
CA ILE A 318 -11.83 12.13 12.09
C ILE A 318 -11.03 13.26 11.48
N LEU A 319 -10.10 13.81 12.26
CA LEU A 319 -9.27 14.91 11.81
C LEU A 319 -8.18 14.43 10.85
N HIS A 320 -8.01 15.12 9.75
CA HIS A 320 -6.96 14.89 8.76
C HIS A 320 -5.93 16.03 8.78
N GLY A 321 -5.31 16.18 9.93
CA GLY A 321 -4.23 17.13 10.16
C GLY A 321 -4.63 18.60 10.16
N ARG A 322 -3.61 19.45 10.21
CA ARG A 322 -3.71 20.89 10.21
C ARG A 322 -2.73 21.47 9.20
N HIS A 323 -3.13 22.48 8.48
CA HIS A 323 -2.28 23.15 7.48
C HIS A 323 -1.18 24.05 8.09
N GLU A 324 -0.94 23.95 9.39
CA GLU A 324 -0.13 24.94 10.14
C GLU A 324 1.37 24.80 9.92
N ASN A 325 1.85 23.58 9.69
CA ASN A 325 3.28 23.31 9.54
C ASN A 325 3.53 22.24 8.49
N SER A 326 4.46 22.51 7.60
CA SER A 326 4.90 21.52 6.61
C SER A 326 5.84 20.50 7.25
N THR A 327 5.31 19.64 8.12
CA THR A 327 6.02 18.52 8.74
C THR A 327 5.38 17.22 8.31
N ILE A 328 6.01 16.09 8.68
CA ILE A 328 5.44 14.77 8.40
C ILE A 328 4.09 14.53 9.10
N HIS A 329 3.80 15.27 10.16
CA HIS A 329 2.58 15.16 10.95
C HIS A 329 1.46 16.12 10.50
N ASP A 330 1.62 16.84 9.40
CA ASP A 330 0.56 17.69 8.86
C ASP A 330 -0.47 16.96 7.99
N GLU A 331 -0.22 15.66 7.75
CA GLU A 331 -1.11 14.73 7.06
C GLU A 331 -1.55 15.19 5.66
N VAL A 332 -0.68 15.91 4.96
CA VAL A 332 -0.91 16.32 3.56
C VAL A 332 -1.24 15.11 2.68
N GLY A 333 -0.59 13.97 2.92
CA GLY A 333 -0.82 12.73 2.18
C GLY A 333 -2.27 12.25 2.33
N MET A 334 -2.80 12.24 3.55
CA MET A 334 -4.20 11.86 3.79
C MET A 334 -5.17 12.80 3.09
N ARG A 335 -4.99 14.12 3.23
CA ARG A 335 -5.86 15.10 2.56
C ARG A 335 -5.82 14.96 1.03
N HIS A 336 -4.64 14.70 0.47
CA HIS A 336 -4.48 14.47 -0.95
C HIS A 336 -5.23 13.22 -1.42
N TYR A 337 -5.09 12.11 -0.69
CA TYR A 337 -5.81 10.86 -0.94
C TYR A 337 -7.33 11.07 -0.92
N TYR A 338 -7.88 11.69 0.15
CA TYR A 338 -9.33 11.87 0.27
C TYR A 338 -9.89 12.89 -0.71
N THR A 339 -9.10 13.86 -1.14
CA THR A 339 -9.48 14.73 -2.26
C THR A 339 -9.63 13.93 -3.56
N GLU A 340 -8.73 12.99 -3.83
CA GLU A 340 -8.86 12.10 -5.00
C GLU A 340 -10.04 11.14 -4.85
N TRP A 341 -10.20 10.52 -3.68
CA TRP A 341 -11.34 9.68 -3.34
C TRP A 341 -12.68 10.40 -3.60
N GLY A 342 -12.78 11.66 -3.18
CA GLY A 342 -13.97 12.49 -3.40
C GLY A 342 -14.29 12.71 -4.87
N LYS A 343 -13.29 12.84 -5.75
CA LYS A 343 -13.51 12.97 -7.21
C LYS A 343 -14.15 11.73 -7.80
N TYR A 344 -13.75 10.53 -7.36
CA TYR A 344 -14.33 9.27 -7.84
C TYR A 344 -15.80 9.08 -7.41
N LEU A 345 -16.18 9.59 -6.23
CA LEU A 345 -17.51 9.47 -5.67
C LEU A 345 -18.40 10.71 -5.90
N ASP A 346 -17.87 11.74 -6.57
CA ASP A 346 -18.55 13.04 -6.78
C ASP A 346 -19.02 13.68 -5.47
N VAL A 347 -18.15 13.67 -4.46
CA VAL A 347 -18.40 14.26 -3.14
C VAL A 347 -17.22 15.10 -2.68
N ASP A 348 -17.48 16.11 -1.85
CA ASP A 348 -16.44 16.77 -1.07
C ASP A 348 -16.30 16.07 0.29
N PRO A 349 -15.21 15.34 0.56
CA PRO A 349 -15.05 14.58 1.79
C PRO A 349 -14.99 15.46 3.04
N TYR A 350 -14.66 16.74 2.87
CA TYR A 350 -14.50 17.73 3.94
C TYR A 350 -15.71 18.65 4.09
N SER A 351 -16.70 18.56 3.21
CA SER A 351 -17.97 19.27 3.38
C SER A 351 -18.76 18.63 4.52
N HIS A 352 -18.86 19.32 5.62
CA HIS A 352 -19.81 18.94 6.67
C HIS A 352 -21.18 19.43 6.25
N ALA A 353 -22.11 18.53 6.00
CA ALA A 353 -23.52 18.90 5.89
C ALA A 353 -23.91 19.62 7.19
N ALA A 354 -24.36 20.87 7.05
CA ALA A 354 -24.73 21.76 8.13
C ALA A 354 -25.94 21.23 8.91
#